data_4400dba4e1be7abc05b0e8527d5c460f
#
_entry.id   4400dba4e1be7abc05b0e8527d5c460f
#
_cell.length_a   1.000
_cell.length_b   1.000
_cell.length_c   1.000
_cell.angle_alpha   90.00
_cell.angle_beta   90.00
_cell.angle_gamma   90.00
#
_symmetry.space_group_name_H-M   'P 1'
#
loop_
_entity.id
_entity.type
_entity.pdbx_description
1 polymer ?
#
loop_
_entity_poly.entity_id
_entity_poly.type
_entity_poly.pdbx_seq_one_letter_code
_entity_poly.pdbx_strand_id
1 'polypeptide(L)'
;MSDQDHIAEELLIAKHLSGETTAAEEAALQKWIALAPGNEQIYLEFKRVYELSRKIFDPSDADSLSIDVEKEWNHFLKKAEENEKTIQFEPQAKSNAWLRIAAAILLVVASGIVVNYFVSNGGDQTYQTAENTEVINLSGGSIVFLNRNSMLTVRSSFAKKNREVELHGEAFFEVKPDKQKSFIISASEADITVLGTSFSVQSYEQRNEVEVVVKTGLVKLAPREMDQSIELKAGEKGILRKRERELVSSPNTDVNFLSWKTRRMVFDKTNLKSVVETLQATYGVEFIISGDVSKECQVTVTFENQTLEAVLKVLQSTLGLTYKQEGNKIEITGAGC
;
A
#
# COMPACT_ATOMS: atom_id res chain seq x y z
N MET A 1 11.36 -15.50 0.27
CA MET A 1 11.19 -16.40 1.43
C MET A 1 9.70 -16.44 1.71
N SER A 2 9.10 -17.63 1.77
CA SER A 2 7.65 -17.78 1.98
C SER A 2 7.32 -17.72 3.47
N ASP A 3 6.07 -17.33 3.82
CA ASP A 3 5.57 -17.35 5.22
C ASP A 3 5.73 -18.74 5.90
N GLN A 4 5.85 -19.80 5.13
CA GLN A 4 6.08 -21.15 5.64
C GLN A 4 7.51 -21.37 6.16
N ASP A 5 8.51 -20.65 5.63
CA ASP A 5 9.90 -20.77 6.07
C ASP A 5 10.09 -20.10 7.44
N HIS A 6 9.40 -18.98 7.72
CA HIS A 6 9.45 -18.28 9.02
C HIS A 6 8.84 -19.11 10.17
N ILE A 7 7.73 -19.80 9.94
CA ILE A 7 7.09 -20.63 10.98
C ILE A 7 7.99 -21.82 11.40
N ALA A 8 8.74 -22.37 10.45
CA ALA A 8 9.68 -23.47 10.74
C ALA A 8 10.87 -23.02 11.60
N GLU A 9 11.34 -21.79 11.38
CA GLU A 9 12.47 -21.18 12.11
C GLU A 9 12.08 -20.81 13.55
N GLU A 10 10.90 -20.23 13.76
CA GLU A 10 10.37 -19.89 15.09
C GLU A 10 10.14 -21.14 15.95
N LEU A 11 9.63 -22.21 15.36
CA LEU A 11 9.45 -23.49 16.04
C LEU A 11 10.80 -24.11 16.46
N LEU A 12 11.82 -23.95 15.64
CA LEU A 12 13.16 -24.46 15.91
C LEU A 12 13.81 -23.71 17.09
N ILE A 13 13.63 -22.38 17.14
CA ILE A 13 14.07 -21.55 18.28
C ILE A 13 13.35 -21.97 19.57
N ALA A 14 12.02 -22.15 19.51
CA ALA A 14 11.23 -22.55 20.67
C ALA A 14 11.67 -23.91 21.24
N LYS A 15 11.91 -24.91 20.38
CA LYS A 15 12.44 -26.21 20.77
C LYS A 15 13.83 -26.12 21.40
N HIS A 16 14.69 -25.27 20.87
CA HIS A 16 16.03 -25.07 21.44
C HIS A 16 15.96 -24.48 22.86
N LEU A 17 15.13 -23.48 23.06
CA LEU A 17 14.96 -22.82 24.35
C LEU A 17 14.30 -23.73 25.40
N SER A 18 13.43 -24.66 24.98
CA SER A 18 12.82 -25.69 25.85
C SER A 18 13.75 -26.89 26.13
N GLY A 19 14.85 -27.02 25.40
CA GLY A 19 15.79 -28.15 25.52
C GLY A 19 15.34 -29.42 24.81
N GLU A 20 14.44 -29.29 23.82
CA GLU A 20 13.84 -30.41 23.07
C GLU A 20 14.45 -30.62 21.68
N THR A 21 15.56 -29.95 21.37
CA THR A 21 16.22 -30.06 20.06
C THR A 21 17.07 -31.35 19.95
N THR A 22 17.05 -31.94 18.78
CA THR A 22 17.98 -32.98 18.37
C THR A 22 19.32 -32.36 17.92
N ALA A 23 20.39 -33.15 17.87
CA ALA A 23 21.69 -32.67 17.40
C ALA A 23 21.67 -32.13 15.95
N ALA A 24 20.81 -32.66 15.11
CA ALA A 24 20.61 -32.15 13.72
C ALA A 24 19.89 -30.81 13.69
N GLU A 25 18.88 -30.61 14.53
CA GLU A 25 18.13 -29.36 14.67
C GLU A 25 19.00 -28.26 15.28
N GLU A 26 19.87 -28.63 16.26
CA GLU A 26 20.84 -27.69 16.86
C GLU A 26 21.82 -27.17 15.81
N ALA A 27 22.39 -28.04 14.98
CA ALA A 27 23.28 -27.64 13.89
C ALA A 27 22.59 -26.77 12.86
N ALA A 28 21.30 -27.04 12.58
CA ALA A 28 20.49 -26.22 11.67
C ALA A 28 20.24 -24.84 12.23
N LEU A 29 19.93 -24.71 13.53
CA LEU A 29 19.72 -23.44 14.21
C LEU A 29 21.00 -22.57 14.20
N GLN A 30 22.15 -23.18 14.52
CA GLN A 30 23.43 -22.46 14.51
C GLN A 30 23.79 -21.94 13.10
N LYS A 31 23.52 -22.76 12.08
CA LYS A 31 23.72 -22.35 10.70
C LYS A 31 22.76 -21.19 10.31
N TRP A 32 21.54 -21.24 10.73
CA TRP A 32 20.55 -20.19 10.45
C TRP A 32 20.93 -18.87 11.15
N ILE A 33 21.34 -18.91 12.41
CA ILE A 33 21.84 -17.73 13.15
C ILE A 33 23.01 -17.08 12.40
N ALA A 34 23.96 -17.88 11.90
CA ALA A 34 25.15 -17.39 11.21
C ALA A 34 24.86 -16.85 9.78
N LEU A 35 23.69 -17.12 9.22
CA LEU A 35 23.36 -16.80 7.82
C LEU A 35 23.11 -15.30 7.59
N ALA A 36 22.59 -14.59 8.59
CA ALA A 36 22.35 -13.14 8.50
C ALA A 36 22.35 -12.48 9.90
N PRO A 37 22.88 -11.26 10.05
CA PRO A 37 22.92 -10.54 11.34
C PRO A 37 21.52 -10.33 11.97
N GLY A 38 20.48 -10.26 11.16
CA GLY A 38 19.09 -10.13 11.64
C GLY A 38 18.57 -11.39 12.33
N ASN A 39 19.07 -12.58 11.99
CA ASN A 39 18.64 -13.85 12.58
C ASN A 39 19.11 -14.00 14.03
N GLU A 40 20.31 -13.52 14.34
CA GLU A 40 20.82 -13.45 15.71
C GLU A 40 19.94 -12.56 16.59
N GLN A 41 19.50 -11.44 16.06
CA GLN A 41 18.65 -10.50 16.79
C GLN A 41 17.26 -11.11 17.10
N ILE A 42 16.67 -11.81 16.14
CA ILE A 42 15.43 -12.56 16.33
C ILE A 42 15.60 -13.63 17.41
N TYR A 43 16.66 -14.43 17.34
CA TYR A 43 16.95 -15.44 18.36
C TYR A 43 17.08 -14.83 19.77
N LEU A 44 17.77 -13.70 19.91
CA LEU A 44 17.95 -13.01 21.21
C LEU A 44 16.63 -12.47 21.76
N GLU A 45 15.71 -12.00 20.92
CA GLU A 45 14.39 -11.56 21.34
C GLU A 45 13.55 -12.73 21.86
N PHE A 46 13.51 -13.85 21.16
CA PHE A 46 12.83 -15.07 21.62
C PHE A 46 13.41 -15.58 22.95
N LYS A 47 14.73 -15.62 23.08
CA LYS A 47 15.42 -16.02 24.31
C LYS A 47 15.05 -15.12 25.49
N ARG A 48 14.99 -13.81 25.28
CA ARG A 48 14.58 -12.83 26.31
C ARG A 48 13.14 -13.06 26.78
N VAL A 49 12.21 -13.29 25.86
CA VAL A 49 10.83 -13.59 26.20
C VAL A 49 10.71 -14.90 26.97
N TYR A 50 11.42 -15.93 26.55
CA TYR A 50 11.46 -17.22 27.25
C TYR A 50 12.03 -17.11 28.67
N GLU A 51 13.13 -16.40 28.88
CA GLU A 51 13.71 -16.16 30.20
C GLU A 51 12.78 -15.36 31.13
N LEU A 52 12.06 -14.38 30.59
CA LEU A 52 11.06 -13.63 31.33
C LEU A 52 9.87 -14.50 31.72
N SER A 53 9.35 -15.31 30.80
CA SER A 53 8.25 -16.24 31.07
C SER A 53 8.62 -17.28 32.12
N ARG A 54 9.85 -17.80 32.07
CA ARG A 54 10.36 -18.77 33.05
C ARG A 54 10.44 -18.17 34.46
N LYS A 55 10.84 -16.91 34.62
CA LYS A 55 10.81 -16.21 35.90
C LYS A 55 9.42 -16.02 36.49
N ILE A 56 8.40 -15.90 35.63
CA ILE A 56 7.01 -15.75 36.09
C ILE A 56 6.42 -17.10 36.50
N PHE A 57 6.86 -18.21 35.90
CA PHE A 57 6.36 -19.56 36.12
C PHE A 57 7.34 -20.50 36.80
N ASP A 58 8.37 -19.99 37.52
CA ASP A 58 9.33 -20.84 38.24
C ASP A 58 8.65 -21.45 39.47
N PRO A 59 8.44 -22.78 39.51
CA PRO A 59 7.86 -23.43 40.67
C PRO A 59 8.72 -23.39 41.93
N SER A 60 9.98 -22.96 41.82
CA SER A 60 10.88 -22.83 42.99
C SER A 60 10.53 -21.62 43.88
N ASP A 61 9.81 -20.62 43.36
CA ASP A 61 9.26 -19.51 44.14
C ASP A 61 7.92 -19.86 44.83
N ALA A 62 7.32 -20.99 44.51
CA ALA A 62 6.11 -21.47 45.17
C ALA A 62 6.35 -21.94 46.62
N ASP A 63 7.57 -22.22 46.99
CA ASP A 63 7.92 -22.67 48.36
C ASP A 63 8.08 -21.51 49.38
N SER A 64 8.01 -20.25 48.94
CA SER A 64 8.02 -19.09 49.86
C SER A 64 6.62 -18.70 50.33
N LEU A 65 5.57 -19.31 49.82
CA LEU A 65 4.19 -19.22 50.29
C LEU A 65 3.83 -20.54 51.01
N SER A 66 4.58 -20.89 52.06
CA SER A 66 4.11 -21.90 53.00
C SER A 66 2.91 -21.32 53.77
N ILE A 67 1.76 -21.39 53.19
CA ILE A 67 0.48 -21.18 53.88
C ILE A 67 0.38 -22.40 54.80
N ASP A 68 0.58 -22.17 56.11
CA ASP A 68 0.30 -23.15 57.11
C ASP A 68 -1.22 -23.37 57.20
N VAL A 69 -1.67 -24.31 56.37
CA VAL A 69 -3.11 -24.62 56.19
C VAL A 69 -3.73 -25.03 57.51
N GLU A 70 -3.00 -25.69 58.46
CA GLU A 70 -3.52 -26.06 59.76
C GLU A 70 -3.69 -24.84 60.66
N LYS A 71 -2.80 -23.87 60.58
CA LYS A 71 -2.89 -22.63 61.38
C LYS A 71 -4.04 -21.75 60.87
N GLU A 72 -4.21 -21.63 59.59
CA GLU A 72 -5.34 -20.89 58.97
C GLU A 72 -6.69 -21.62 59.20
N TRP A 73 -6.67 -22.97 59.16
CA TRP A 73 -7.87 -23.78 59.43
C TRP A 73 -8.29 -23.66 60.90
N ASN A 74 -7.35 -23.73 61.86
CA ASN A 74 -7.63 -23.53 63.28
C ASN A 74 -8.09 -22.08 63.59
N HIS A 75 -7.55 -21.10 62.89
CA HIS A 75 -8.04 -19.71 62.98
C HIS A 75 -9.45 -19.53 62.44
N PHE A 76 -9.77 -20.26 61.35
CA PHE A 76 -11.12 -20.29 60.80
C PHE A 76 -12.11 -20.97 61.77
N LEU A 77 -11.76 -22.11 62.34
CA LEU A 77 -12.63 -22.81 63.30
C LEU A 77 -12.86 -21.97 64.54
N LYS A 78 -11.86 -21.28 65.08
CA LYS A 78 -11.99 -20.39 66.23
C LYS A 78 -12.88 -19.19 65.95
N LYS A 79 -12.83 -18.68 64.75
CA LYS A 79 -13.70 -17.56 64.27
C LYS A 79 -15.14 -18.02 63.96
N ALA A 80 -15.32 -19.30 63.65
CA ALA A 80 -16.64 -19.91 63.45
C ALA A 80 -17.35 -20.15 64.80
N GLU A 81 -16.64 -20.53 65.84
CA GLU A 81 -17.19 -20.70 67.18
C GLU A 81 -17.52 -19.38 67.90
N GLU A 82 -16.79 -18.28 67.61
CA GLU A 82 -17.11 -16.95 68.17
C GLU A 82 -18.30 -16.25 67.52
N ASN A 83 -18.83 -16.75 66.42
CA ASN A 83 -19.93 -16.14 65.64
C ASN A 83 -21.23 -16.95 65.66
N GLU A 84 -21.57 -17.64 66.75
CA GLU A 84 -22.94 -18.08 66.97
C GLU A 84 -23.89 -16.90 67.28
N LYS A 85 -23.99 -15.96 66.39
CA LYS A 85 -25.10 -15.01 66.29
C LYS A 85 -26.11 -15.55 65.30
N THR A 86 -27.30 -15.90 65.90
CA THR A 86 -28.50 -16.18 65.15
C THR A 86 -28.65 -15.32 63.91
N ILE A 87 -28.50 -15.96 62.79
CA ILE A 87 -28.72 -15.30 61.50
C ILE A 87 -30.27 -15.26 61.32
N GLN A 88 -30.87 -14.11 61.53
CA GLN A 88 -32.21 -13.83 61.00
C GLN A 88 -32.10 -13.83 59.47
N PHE A 89 -32.72 -14.79 58.82
CA PHE A 89 -32.89 -14.81 57.39
C PHE A 89 -33.84 -13.67 56.97
N GLU A 90 -33.32 -12.50 56.68
CA GLU A 90 -34.02 -11.56 55.83
C GLU A 90 -34.22 -12.19 54.44
N PRO A 91 -35.46 -12.07 53.86
CA PRO A 91 -35.70 -12.62 52.54
C PRO A 91 -34.73 -11.93 51.55
N GLN A 92 -33.72 -12.67 51.12
CA GLN A 92 -32.81 -12.19 50.09
C GLN A 92 -33.62 -11.79 48.86
N ALA A 93 -33.61 -10.49 48.56
CA ALA A 93 -34.05 -10.01 47.27
C ALA A 93 -33.36 -10.87 46.20
N LYS A 94 -34.13 -11.54 45.35
CA LYS A 94 -33.61 -12.38 44.25
C LYS A 94 -32.57 -11.59 43.51
N SER A 95 -31.30 -11.86 43.78
CA SER A 95 -30.23 -11.23 43.06
C SER A 95 -30.30 -11.71 41.61
N ASN A 96 -30.55 -10.79 40.70
CA ASN A 96 -30.57 -11.08 39.28
C ASN A 96 -29.11 -11.36 38.79
N ALA A 97 -28.42 -12.26 39.52
CA ALA A 97 -27.03 -12.65 39.21
C ALA A 97 -26.90 -13.17 37.77
N TRP A 98 -27.92 -13.85 37.26
CA TRP A 98 -27.96 -14.31 35.89
C TRP A 98 -27.99 -13.15 34.88
N LEU A 99 -28.61 -12.00 35.20
CA LEU A 99 -28.57 -10.80 34.36
C LEU A 99 -27.16 -10.19 34.31
N ARG A 100 -26.41 -10.26 35.41
CA ARG A 100 -25.01 -9.79 35.46
C ARG A 100 -24.10 -10.70 34.60
N ILE A 101 -24.33 -12.01 34.64
CA ILE A 101 -23.63 -13.00 33.81
C ILE A 101 -24.02 -12.79 32.35
N ALA A 102 -25.30 -12.61 32.03
CA ALA A 102 -25.76 -12.30 30.67
C ALA A 102 -25.16 -10.99 30.14
N ALA A 103 -25.08 -9.94 30.95
CA ALA A 103 -24.44 -8.67 30.58
C ALA A 103 -22.92 -8.83 30.33
N ALA A 104 -22.25 -9.64 31.17
CA ALA A 104 -20.83 -9.93 30.96
C ALA A 104 -20.58 -10.71 29.65
N ILE A 105 -21.42 -11.71 29.35
CA ILE A 105 -21.34 -12.45 28.07
C ILE A 105 -21.60 -11.53 26.89
N LEU A 106 -22.62 -10.66 26.99
CA LEU A 106 -22.90 -9.66 25.93
C LEU A 106 -21.72 -8.71 25.69
N LEU A 107 -21.06 -8.25 26.77
CA LEU A 107 -19.86 -7.40 26.64
C LEU A 107 -18.70 -8.15 25.99
N VAL A 108 -18.47 -9.42 26.33
CA VAL A 108 -17.43 -10.25 25.71
C VAL A 108 -17.75 -10.50 24.24
N VAL A 109 -19.00 -10.82 23.91
CA VAL A 109 -19.43 -11.00 22.51
C VAL A 109 -19.34 -9.70 21.75
N ALA A 110 -19.82 -8.58 22.32
CA ALA A 110 -19.73 -7.27 21.68
C ALA A 110 -18.27 -6.83 21.48
N SER A 111 -17.40 -7.01 22.50
CA SER A 111 -15.96 -6.72 22.34
C SER A 111 -15.30 -7.64 21.31
N GLY A 112 -15.65 -8.91 21.27
CA GLY A 112 -15.20 -9.85 20.23
C GLY A 112 -15.62 -9.43 18.82
N ILE A 113 -16.87 -8.97 18.66
CA ILE A 113 -17.36 -8.43 17.37
C ILE A 113 -16.61 -7.14 17.00
N VAL A 114 -16.40 -6.23 17.95
CA VAL A 114 -15.67 -4.98 17.73
C VAL A 114 -14.21 -5.27 17.37
N VAL A 115 -13.53 -6.12 18.12
CA VAL A 115 -12.15 -6.53 17.82
C VAL A 115 -12.06 -7.21 16.45
N ASN A 116 -12.98 -8.16 16.17
CA ASN A 116 -13.04 -8.81 14.86
C ASN A 116 -13.34 -7.82 13.73
N TYR A 117 -14.19 -6.81 13.97
CA TYR A 117 -14.44 -5.74 12.99
C TYR A 117 -13.17 -4.92 12.70
N PHE A 118 -12.41 -4.51 13.75
CA PHE A 118 -11.16 -3.77 13.58
C PHE A 118 -10.03 -4.63 13.02
N VAL A 119 -9.90 -5.89 13.41
CA VAL A 119 -8.88 -6.82 12.89
C VAL A 119 -9.22 -7.28 11.47
N SER A 120 -10.50 -7.49 11.15
CA SER A 120 -10.92 -7.88 9.79
C SER A 120 -10.84 -6.74 8.78
N ASN A 121 -10.96 -5.50 9.24
CA ASN A 121 -10.72 -4.29 8.47
C ASN A 121 -9.28 -3.83 8.69
N GLY A 122 -8.31 -4.71 8.42
CA GLY A 122 -6.90 -4.31 8.36
C GLY A 122 -6.80 -2.97 7.62
N GLY A 123 -5.98 -2.02 8.12
CA GLY A 123 -5.93 -0.66 7.58
C GLY A 123 -5.69 -0.63 6.07
N ASP A 124 -6.17 0.40 5.41
CA ASP A 124 -5.89 0.64 4.01
C ASP A 124 -4.37 0.78 3.81
N GLN A 125 -3.85 0.19 2.75
CA GLN A 125 -2.42 0.31 2.40
C GLN A 125 -2.22 1.48 1.47
N THR A 126 -1.38 2.43 1.85
CA THR A 126 -1.08 3.61 1.05
C THR A 126 0.36 3.56 0.57
N TYR A 127 0.53 3.68 -0.74
CA TYR A 127 1.81 3.82 -1.44
C TYR A 127 1.94 5.24 -1.92
N GLN A 128 3.07 5.88 -1.69
CA GLN A 128 3.30 7.28 -2.07
C GLN A 128 4.67 7.45 -2.70
N THR A 129 4.70 8.11 -3.82
CA THR A 129 5.92 8.46 -4.55
C THR A 129 6.20 9.96 -4.46
N ALA A 130 7.48 10.33 -4.41
CA ALA A 130 7.94 11.71 -4.58
C ALA A 130 8.63 11.85 -5.95
N GLU A 131 9.94 11.80 -5.99
CA GLU A 131 10.72 11.99 -7.23
C GLU A 131 10.86 10.73 -8.08
N ASN A 132 10.64 9.56 -7.52
CA ASN A 132 10.80 8.27 -8.19
C ASN A 132 9.44 7.64 -8.53
N THR A 133 9.45 6.70 -9.47
CA THR A 133 8.31 5.83 -9.78
C THR A 133 8.39 4.56 -8.95
N GLU A 134 7.26 3.92 -8.67
CA GLU A 134 7.18 2.68 -7.91
C GLU A 134 6.34 1.63 -8.64
N VAL A 135 6.70 0.34 -8.47
CA VAL A 135 5.93 -0.79 -9.01
C VAL A 135 5.28 -1.54 -7.87
N ILE A 136 3.96 -1.60 -7.87
CA ILE A 136 3.14 -2.17 -6.81
C ILE A 136 2.47 -3.43 -7.36
N ASN A 137 2.75 -4.57 -6.71
CA ASN A 137 2.07 -5.83 -7.03
C ASN A 137 0.87 -5.99 -6.11
N LEU A 138 -0.32 -5.94 -6.68
CA LEU A 138 -1.56 -6.08 -5.93
C LEU A 138 -1.94 -7.56 -5.75
N SER A 139 -2.60 -7.86 -4.64
CA SER A 139 -3.19 -9.18 -4.43
C SER A 139 -4.15 -9.52 -5.58
N GLY A 140 -4.06 -10.74 -6.11
CA GLY A 140 -4.81 -11.14 -7.33
C GLY A 140 -4.06 -10.96 -8.64
N GLY A 141 -2.79 -10.49 -8.61
CA GLY A 141 -1.86 -10.48 -9.75
C GLY A 141 -2.04 -9.31 -10.71
N SER A 142 -2.70 -8.23 -10.30
CA SER A 142 -2.68 -6.95 -11.01
C SER A 142 -1.44 -6.15 -10.60
N ILE A 143 -0.89 -5.35 -11.52
CA ILE A 143 0.31 -4.56 -11.30
C ILE A 143 -0.03 -3.09 -11.54
N VAL A 144 0.47 -2.23 -10.66
CA VAL A 144 0.35 -0.78 -10.79
C VAL A 144 1.74 -0.17 -10.85
N PHE A 145 1.99 0.61 -11.90
CA PHE A 145 3.16 1.46 -12.01
C PHE A 145 2.74 2.86 -11.57
N LEU A 146 3.20 3.28 -10.41
CA LEU A 146 2.87 4.57 -9.83
C LEU A 146 3.91 5.61 -10.28
N ASN A 147 3.46 6.69 -10.89
CA ASN A 147 4.34 7.76 -11.35
C ASN A 147 4.79 8.65 -10.18
N ARG A 148 5.65 9.61 -10.43
CA ARG A 148 6.12 10.60 -9.45
C ARG A 148 4.98 11.45 -8.89
N ASN A 149 5.16 11.94 -7.66
CA ASN A 149 4.18 12.80 -6.98
C ASN A 149 2.77 12.21 -7.01
N SER A 150 2.68 10.90 -6.76
CA SER A 150 1.43 10.15 -6.84
C SER A 150 1.22 9.31 -5.59
N MET A 151 -0.04 9.05 -5.28
CA MET A 151 -0.45 8.24 -4.14
C MET A 151 -1.53 7.25 -4.57
N LEU A 152 -1.33 5.99 -4.19
CA LEU A 152 -2.29 4.91 -4.39
C LEU A 152 -2.69 4.34 -3.03
N THR A 153 -3.98 4.38 -2.73
CA THR A 153 -4.53 3.73 -1.54
C THR A 153 -5.30 2.48 -1.94
N VAL A 154 -4.87 1.35 -1.42
CA VAL A 154 -5.50 0.04 -1.62
C VAL A 154 -6.38 -0.24 -0.41
N ARG A 155 -7.69 -0.38 -0.62
CA ARG A 155 -8.65 -0.64 0.45
C ARG A 155 -8.38 -1.99 1.12
N SER A 156 -8.56 -2.07 2.42
CA SER A 156 -8.40 -3.31 3.20
C SER A 156 -9.35 -4.43 2.77
N SER A 157 -10.46 -4.07 2.12
CA SER A 157 -11.41 -5.01 1.50
C SER A 157 -10.98 -5.50 0.12
N PHE A 158 -9.83 -5.03 -0.40
CA PHE A 158 -9.30 -5.41 -1.72
C PHE A 158 -9.16 -6.94 -1.83
N ALA A 159 -9.58 -7.50 -2.95
CA ALA A 159 -9.68 -8.94 -3.22
C ALA A 159 -10.72 -9.74 -2.40
N LYS A 160 -11.23 -9.26 -1.26
CA LYS A 160 -12.28 -9.94 -0.50
C LYS A 160 -13.67 -9.71 -1.12
N LYS A 161 -14.08 -8.43 -1.25
CA LYS A 161 -15.36 -8.03 -1.83
C LYS A 161 -15.20 -7.44 -3.23
N ASN A 162 -14.47 -6.34 -3.33
CA ASN A 162 -14.22 -5.58 -4.55
C ASN A 162 -12.72 -5.35 -4.71
N ARG A 163 -12.28 -5.10 -5.94
CA ARG A 163 -10.91 -4.69 -6.24
C ARG A 163 -10.88 -3.16 -6.35
N GLU A 164 -10.97 -2.47 -5.21
CA GLU A 164 -11.07 -1.00 -5.15
C GLU A 164 -9.76 -0.37 -4.71
N VAL A 165 -9.34 0.65 -5.43
CA VAL A 165 -8.19 1.50 -5.11
C VAL A 165 -8.56 2.97 -5.31
N GLU A 166 -7.84 3.85 -4.63
CA GLU A 166 -7.95 5.30 -4.80
C GLU A 166 -6.63 5.85 -5.31
N LEU A 167 -6.68 6.69 -6.35
CA LEU A 167 -5.51 7.27 -7.00
C LEU A 167 -5.54 8.79 -6.91
N HIS A 168 -4.43 9.35 -6.42
CA HIS A 168 -4.08 10.77 -6.58
C HIS A 168 -2.79 10.84 -7.39
N GLY A 169 -2.77 11.58 -8.49
CA GLY A 169 -1.62 11.67 -9.38
C GLY A 169 -1.74 10.80 -10.63
N GLU A 170 -0.71 10.07 -11.00
CA GLU A 170 -0.68 9.28 -12.25
C GLU A 170 -0.21 7.85 -12.00
N ALA A 171 -0.91 6.91 -12.61
CA ALA A 171 -0.51 5.50 -12.60
C ALA A 171 -0.89 4.79 -13.90
N PHE A 172 -0.08 3.79 -14.25
CA PHE A 172 -0.42 2.82 -15.28
C PHE A 172 -0.80 1.50 -14.63
N PHE A 173 -1.97 0.99 -14.99
CA PHE A 173 -2.55 -0.23 -14.45
C PHE A 173 -2.45 -1.37 -15.47
N GLU A 174 -1.96 -2.51 -15.02
CA GLU A 174 -2.05 -3.80 -15.73
C GLU A 174 -2.97 -4.72 -14.90
N VAL A 175 -4.27 -4.63 -15.18
CA VAL A 175 -5.28 -5.33 -14.39
C VAL A 175 -5.48 -6.73 -14.93
N LYS A 176 -5.26 -7.74 -14.07
CA LYS A 176 -5.52 -9.13 -14.40
C LYS A 176 -7.00 -9.36 -14.67
N PRO A 177 -7.37 -10.03 -15.78
CA PRO A 177 -8.76 -10.28 -16.12
C PRO A 177 -9.52 -11.09 -15.04
N ASP A 178 -10.67 -10.54 -14.63
CA ASP A 178 -11.63 -11.20 -13.76
C ASP A 178 -13.03 -10.69 -14.09
N LYS A 179 -13.86 -11.56 -14.67
CA LYS A 179 -15.23 -11.21 -15.09
C LYS A 179 -16.22 -11.15 -13.93
N GLN A 180 -15.86 -11.71 -12.76
CA GLN A 180 -16.75 -11.77 -11.60
C GLN A 180 -16.54 -10.59 -10.66
N LYS A 181 -15.33 -10.01 -10.64
CA LYS A 181 -14.97 -8.89 -9.77
C LYS A 181 -14.37 -7.77 -10.59
N SER A 182 -15.12 -6.69 -10.76
CA SER A 182 -14.60 -5.49 -11.38
C SER A 182 -13.46 -4.87 -10.55
N PHE A 183 -12.53 -4.21 -11.25
CA PHE A 183 -11.50 -3.39 -10.64
C PHE A 183 -11.95 -1.93 -10.78
N ILE A 184 -12.02 -1.23 -9.65
CA ILE A 184 -12.54 0.14 -9.57
C ILE A 184 -11.43 1.04 -9.07
N ILE A 185 -11.15 2.10 -9.82
CA ILE A 185 -10.24 3.17 -9.41
C ILE A 185 -11.07 4.42 -9.14
N SER A 186 -10.99 4.91 -7.92
CA SER A 186 -11.49 6.21 -7.55
C SER A 186 -10.40 7.25 -7.79
N ALA A 187 -10.59 8.13 -8.76
CA ALA A 187 -9.60 9.14 -9.15
C ALA A 187 -10.23 10.52 -9.17
N SER A 188 -9.96 11.36 -8.17
CA SER A 188 -10.62 12.65 -7.99
C SER A 188 -12.17 12.52 -8.07
N GLU A 189 -12.82 13.16 -9.03
CA GLU A 189 -14.27 13.16 -9.22
C GLU A 189 -14.78 12.05 -10.15
N ALA A 190 -13.92 11.09 -10.53
CA ALA A 190 -14.26 10.01 -11.46
C ALA A 190 -14.07 8.63 -10.85
N ASP A 191 -14.91 7.70 -11.24
CA ASP A 191 -14.73 6.27 -11.02
C ASP A 191 -14.43 5.58 -12.36
N ILE A 192 -13.33 4.83 -12.39
CA ILE A 192 -12.86 4.08 -13.54
C ILE A 192 -13.07 2.60 -13.25
N THR A 193 -13.85 1.92 -14.07
CA THR A 193 -14.20 0.51 -13.87
C THR A 193 -13.70 -0.35 -15.02
N VAL A 194 -13.00 -1.44 -14.70
CA VAL A 194 -12.47 -2.38 -15.68
C VAL A 194 -12.65 -3.83 -15.21
N LEU A 195 -12.56 -4.78 -16.16
CA LEU A 195 -12.59 -6.23 -15.88
C LEU A 195 -11.24 -6.91 -16.13
N GLY A 196 -10.35 -6.27 -16.92
CA GLY A 196 -9.04 -6.83 -17.28
C GLY A 196 -8.47 -6.02 -18.44
N THR A 197 -7.70 -5.00 -18.13
CA THR A 197 -7.37 -3.91 -19.04
C THR A 197 -5.99 -3.37 -18.67
N SER A 198 -5.23 -2.90 -19.66
CA SER A 198 -4.02 -2.11 -19.44
C SER A 198 -4.30 -0.67 -19.86
N PHE A 199 -4.14 0.29 -18.96
CA PHE A 199 -4.51 1.69 -19.19
C PHE A 199 -3.77 2.63 -18.24
N SER A 200 -3.66 3.89 -18.61
CA SER A 200 -3.14 4.99 -17.79
C SER A 200 -4.29 5.81 -17.23
N VAL A 201 -4.12 6.28 -16.00
CA VAL A 201 -4.99 7.27 -15.36
C VAL A 201 -4.12 8.40 -14.84
N GLN A 202 -4.49 9.64 -15.21
CA GLN A 202 -3.87 10.85 -14.69
C GLN A 202 -4.92 11.70 -13.98
N SER A 203 -4.71 11.95 -12.68
CA SER A 203 -5.65 12.66 -11.81
C SER A 203 -4.90 13.48 -10.76
N TYR A 204 -4.04 14.39 -11.19
CA TYR A 204 -3.38 15.33 -10.29
C TYR A 204 -4.36 16.38 -9.78
N GLU A 205 -4.28 16.73 -8.50
CA GLU A 205 -5.20 17.70 -7.88
C GLU A 205 -5.12 19.09 -8.54
N GLN A 206 -3.90 19.49 -8.94
CA GLN A 206 -3.66 20.79 -9.57
C GLN A 206 -4.21 20.87 -10.99
N ARG A 207 -4.54 19.74 -11.63
CA ARG A 207 -5.14 19.69 -12.95
C ARG A 207 -6.66 19.73 -12.87
N ASN A 208 -7.27 20.49 -13.78
CA ASN A 208 -8.72 20.54 -13.94
C ASN A 208 -9.31 19.30 -14.65
N GLU A 209 -8.47 18.29 -14.93
CA GLU A 209 -8.85 17.15 -15.76
C GLU A 209 -8.46 15.83 -15.09
N VAL A 210 -9.31 14.80 -15.30
CA VAL A 210 -8.95 13.40 -15.15
C VAL A 210 -8.83 12.83 -16.56
N GLU A 211 -7.65 12.31 -16.90
CA GLU A 211 -7.40 11.69 -18.20
C GLU A 211 -7.21 10.19 -18.06
N VAL A 212 -7.83 9.42 -18.95
CA VAL A 212 -7.70 7.97 -19.03
C VAL A 212 -7.32 7.59 -20.46
N VAL A 213 -6.22 6.86 -20.65
CA VAL A 213 -5.77 6.36 -21.95
C VAL A 213 -5.73 4.83 -21.92
N VAL A 214 -6.46 4.20 -22.84
CA VAL A 214 -6.57 2.73 -22.88
C VAL A 214 -5.54 2.13 -23.82
N LYS A 215 -4.66 1.27 -23.30
CA LYS A 215 -3.69 0.51 -24.09
C LYS A 215 -4.30 -0.79 -24.63
N THR A 216 -5.01 -1.55 -23.78
CA THR A 216 -5.67 -2.80 -24.15
C THR A 216 -6.95 -2.98 -23.34
N GLY A 217 -7.99 -3.60 -23.93
CA GLY A 217 -9.24 -3.93 -23.27
C GLY A 217 -10.28 -2.82 -23.35
N LEU A 218 -11.13 -2.72 -22.33
CA LEU A 218 -12.25 -1.79 -22.23
C LEU A 218 -12.27 -1.14 -20.86
N VAL A 219 -12.45 0.18 -20.83
CA VAL A 219 -12.53 0.99 -19.60
C VAL A 219 -13.86 1.75 -19.60
N LYS A 220 -14.61 1.67 -18.51
CA LYS A 220 -15.75 2.55 -18.25
C LYS A 220 -15.26 3.70 -17.37
N LEU A 221 -15.44 4.93 -17.85
CA LEU A 221 -15.17 6.18 -17.13
C LEU A 221 -16.51 6.85 -16.78
N ALA A 222 -16.74 7.08 -15.49
CA ALA A 222 -17.96 7.67 -14.97
C ALA A 222 -17.62 8.77 -13.95
N PRO A 223 -18.00 10.03 -14.19
CA PRO A 223 -17.95 11.07 -13.17
C PRO A 223 -18.93 10.75 -12.03
N ARG A 224 -18.53 11.00 -10.77
CA ARG A 224 -19.38 10.67 -9.61
C ARG A 224 -20.64 11.54 -9.49
N GLU A 225 -20.54 12.79 -9.91
CA GLU A 225 -21.62 13.78 -9.78
C GLU A 225 -22.45 13.95 -11.05
N MET A 226 -22.25 13.10 -12.05
CA MET A 226 -22.95 13.17 -13.33
C MET A 226 -23.56 11.81 -13.64
N ASP A 227 -24.81 11.81 -14.09
CA ASP A 227 -25.46 10.58 -14.58
C ASP A 227 -25.05 10.28 -16.04
N GLN A 228 -23.73 10.22 -16.26
CA GLN A 228 -23.13 9.94 -17.55
C GLN A 228 -21.95 8.98 -17.39
N SER A 229 -21.68 8.20 -18.40
CA SER A 229 -20.47 7.39 -18.48
C SER A 229 -20.10 7.16 -19.93
N ILE A 230 -18.81 6.98 -20.18
CA ILE A 230 -18.31 6.57 -21.49
C ILE A 230 -17.53 5.26 -21.38
N GLU A 231 -17.56 4.49 -22.45
CA GLU A 231 -16.74 3.32 -22.63
C GLU A 231 -15.60 3.64 -23.60
N LEU A 232 -14.37 3.36 -23.16
CA LEU A 232 -13.14 3.60 -23.92
C LEU A 232 -12.56 2.27 -24.34
N LYS A 233 -12.27 2.13 -25.62
CA LYS A 233 -11.60 0.96 -26.20
C LYS A 233 -10.10 1.18 -26.31
N ALA A 234 -9.35 0.13 -26.60
CA ALA A 234 -7.94 0.22 -26.88
C ALA A 234 -7.63 1.30 -27.94
N GLY A 235 -6.68 2.17 -27.66
CA GLY A 235 -6.31 3.32 -28.50
C GLY A 235 -7.17 4.58 -28.31
N GLU A 236 -8.14 4.56 -27.39
CA GLU A 236 -8.96 5.72 -27.07
C GLU A 236 -8.50 6.39 -25.77
N LYS A 237 -8.82 7.68 -25.69
CA LYS A 237 -8.60 8.55 -24.56
C LYS A 237 -9.93 9.16 -24.09
N GLY A 238 -10.16 9.17 -22.79
CA GLY A 238 -11.27 9.86 -22.12
C GLY A 238 -10.75 10.98 -21.23
N ILE A 239 -11.43 12.12 -21.26
CA ILE A 239 -11.12 13.26 -20.40
C ILE A 239 -12.38 13.71 -19.69
N LEU A 240 -12.31 13.78 -18.37
CA LEU A 240 -13.27 14.48 -17.54
C LEU A 240 -12.71 15.86 -17.20
N ARG A 241 -13.31 16.94 -17.70
CA ARG A 241 -13.03 18.31 -17.29
C ARG A 241 -13.89 18.66 -16.08
N LYS A 242 -13.26 18.77 -14.92
CA LYS A 242 -13.95 18.86 -13.62
C LYS A 242 -14.81 20.13 -13.51
N ARG A 243 -14.26 21.30 -13.83
CA ARG A 243 -14.97 22.59 -13.73
C ARG A 243 -16.10 22.73 -14.74
N GLU A 244 -15.84 22.30 -15.96
CA GLU A 244 -16.78 22.37 -17.07
C GLU A 244 -17.85 21.26 -17.00
N ARG A 245 -17.63 20.24 -16.14
CA ARG A 245 -18.46 19.04 -16.02
C ARG A 245 -18.66 18.37 -17.39
N GLU A 246 -17.60 18.34 -18.17
CA GLU A 246 -17.61 17.80 -19.53
C GLU A 246 -16.86 16.46 -19.57
N LEU A 247 -17.49 15.44 -20.15
CA LEU A 247 -16.91 14.13 -20.35
C LEU A 247 -16.80 13.86 -21.86
N VAL A 248 -15.56 13.75 -22.35
CA VAL A 248 -15.28 13.57 -23.78
C VAL A 248 -14.42 12.34 -24.04
N SER A 249 -14.57 11.73 -25.20
CA SER A 249 -13.69 10.68 -25.71
C SER A 249 -13.15 11.04 -27.09
N SER A 250 -11.93 10.58 -27.37
CA SER A 250 -11.27 10.74 -28.66
C SER A 250 -10.24 9.63 -28.88
N PRO A 251 -9.79 9.39 -30.11
CA PRO A 251 -8.59 8.59 -30.34
C PRO A 251 -7.39 9.18 -29.60
N ASN A 252 -6.59 8.34 -28.99
CA ASN A 252 -5.32 8.79 -28.40
C ASN A 252 -4.28 8.96 -29.50
N THR A 253 -3.86 10.19 -29.74
CA THR A 253 -2.80 10.54 -30.70
C THR A 253 -1.44 10.70 -30.06
N ASP A 254 -1.35 10.72 -28.72
CA ASP A 254 -0.10 10.79 -28.00
C ASP A 254 0.58 9.40 -27.92
N VAL A 255 1.59 9.20 -28.77
CA VAL A 255 2.39 7.96 -28.77
C VAL A 255 3.31 7.86 -27.55
N ASN A 256 3.53 8.96 -26.84
CA ASN A 256 4.45 9.11 -25.73
C ASN A 256 3.76 9.08 -24.35
N PHE A 257 2.46 8.83 -24.28
CA PHE A 257 1.70 8.84 -23.02
C PHE A 257 2.24 7.90 -21.90
N LEU A 258 3.09 6.93 -22.28
CA LEU A 258 3.78 6.04 -21.33
C LEU A 258 5.30 6.26 -21.28
N SER A 259 5.80 7.35 -21.81
CA SER A 259 7.26 7.61 -21.88
C SER A 259 7.92 7.61 -20.49
N TRP A 260 7.24 8.08 -19.48
CA TRP A 260 7.70 8.06 -18.09
C TRP A 260 7.95 6.64 -17.54
N LYS A 261 7.13 5.66 -18.01
CA LYS A 261 7.24 4.23 -17.62
C LYS A 261 8.24 3.49 -18.52
N THR A 262 8.14 3.71 -19.84
CA THR A 262 8.88 2.92 -20.84
C THR A 262 10.26 3.45 -21.16
N ARG A 263 10.53 4.71 -20.80
CA ARG A 263 11.75 5.46 -21.22
C ARG A 263 11.93 5.51 -22.73
N ARG A 264 10.85 5.31 -23.47
CA ARG A 264 10.83 5.41 -24.93
C ARG A 264 10.02 6.64 -25.34
N MET A 265 10.63 7.50 -26.14
CA MET A 265 10.01 8.71 -26.67
C MET A 265 10.19 8.73 -28.18
N VAL A 266 9.10 8.96 -28.90
CA VAL A 266 9.08 9.03 -30.38
C VAL A 266 8.62 10.41 -30.77
N PHE A 267 9.42 11.08 -31.54
CA PHE A 267 9.12 12.38 -32.12
C PHE A 267 9.18 12.28 -33.65
N ASP A 268 8.13 12.66 -34.31
CA ASP A 268 8.06 12.74 -35.77
C ASP A 268 7.50 14.10 -36.14
N LYS A 269 8.32 14.98 -36.68
CA LYS A 269 7.98 16.38 -36.99
C LYS A 269 7.26 17.07 -35.81
N THR A 270 7.71 16.75 -34.61
CA THR A 270 7.10 17.23 -33.37
C THR A 270 7.66 18.61 -33.03
N ASN A 271 6.80 19.57 -32.72
CA ASN A 271 7.25 20.90 -32.32
C ASN A 271 7.99 20.84 -30.96
N LEU A 272 8.92 21.76 -30.76
CA LEU A 272 9.78 21.77 -29.58
C LEU A 272 8.99 21.86 -28.27
N LYS A 273 7.87 22.56 -28.25
CA LYS A 273 7.01 22.66 -27.05
C LYS A 273 6.52 21.27 -26.63
N SER A 274 5.99 20.48 -27.56
CA SER A 274 5.51 19.12 -27.28
C SER A 274 6.65 18.17 -26.94
N VAL A 275 7.86 18.35 -27.53
CA VAL A 275 9.06 17.62 -27.12
C VAL A 275 9.37 17.90 -25.65
N VAL A 276 9.42 19.17 -25.26
CA VAL A 276 9.68 19.60 -23.88
C VAL A 276 8.64 19.05 -22.91
N GLU A 277 7.35 19.12 -23.24
CA GLU A 277 6.28 18.53 -22.41
C GLU A 277 6.47 17.03 -22.18
N THR A 278 6.85 16.29 -23.23
CA THR A 278 7.18 14.86 -23.11
C THR A 278 8.40 14.62 -22.24
N LEU A 279 9.45 15.44 -22.37
CA LEU A 279 10.65 15.34 -21.53
C LEU A 279 10.34 15.65 -20.05
N GLN A 280 9.52 16.67 -19.78
CA GLN A 280 9.05 16.98 -18.43
C GLN A 280 8.35 15.77 -17.81
N ALA A 281 7.41 15.18 -18.53
CA ALA A 281 6.68 14.00 -18.07
C ALA A 281 7.62 12.80 -17.87
N THR A 282 8.59 12.58 -18.78
CA THR A 282 9.47 11.41 -18.75
C THR A 282 10.53 11.49 -17.65
N TYR A 283 11.15 12.66 -17.44
CA TYR A 283 12.26 12.82 -16.52
C TYR A 283 11.88 13.46 -15.18
N GLY A 284 10.69 14.07 -15.08
CA GLY A 284 10.23 14.76 -13.87
C GLY A 284 10.96 16.07 -13.62
N VAL A 285 11.39 16.77 -14.67
CA VAL A 285 12.09 18.05 -14.62
C VAL A 285 11.20 19.19 -15.11
N GLU A 286 11.52 20.39 -14.74
CA GLU A 286 10.83 21.61 -15.21
C GLU A 286 11.66 22.26 -16.31
N PHE A 287 11.03 22.57 -17.44
CA PHE A 287 11.67 23.30 -18.51
C PHE A 287 11.14 24.73 -18.60
N ILE A 288 12.06 25.67 -18.79
CA ILE A 288 11.77 27.06 -19.09
C ILE A 288 12.33 27.33 -20.49
N ILE A 289 11.49 27.76 -21.40
CA ILE A 289 11.91 28.19 -22.74
C ILE A 289 12.00 29.70 -22.73
N SER A 290 13.23 30.23 -22.87
CA SER A 290 13.53 31.66 -22.87
C SER A 290 14.01 32.10 -24.28
N GLY A 291 13.56 33.26 -24.72
CA GLY A 291 13.93 33.80 -26.04
C GLY A 291 12.98 33.40 -27.16
N ASP A 292 13.31 33.84 -28.38
CA ASP A 292 12.52 33.58 -29.60
C ASP A 292 12.89 32.19 -30.17
N VAL A 293 12.47 31.15 -29.45
CA VAL A 293 12.60 29.79 -29.99
C VAL A 293 11.45 29.61 -31.00
N SER A 294 11.84 29.49 -32.29
CA SER A 294 10.90 29.39 -33.39
C SER A 294 9.86 28.31 -33.15
N LYS A 295 8.56 28.67 -33.24
CA LYS A 295 7.43 27.70 -33.18
C LYS A 295 7.50 26.67 -34.34
N GLU A 296 8.33 26.91 -35.33
CA GLU A 296 8.52 26.04 -36.50
C GLU A 296 9.55 24.94 -36.26
N CYS A 297 10.32 25.00 -35.17
CA CYS A 297 11.26 23.95 -34.81
C CYS A 297 10.59 22.60 -34.65
N GLN A 298 10.91 21.66 -35.53
CA GLN A 298 10.37 20.30 -35.49
C GLN A 298 11.50 19.29 -35.22
N VAL A 299 11.20 18.29 -34.43
CA VAL A 299 12.14 17.21 -34.06
C VAL A 299 11.63 15.89 -34.62
N THR A 300 12.51 15.15 -35.28
CA THR A 300 12.28 13.78 -35.72
C THR A 300 13.38 12.89 -35.17
N VAL A 301 13.09 12.19 -34.08
CA VAL A 301 14.04 11.30 -33.37
C VAL A 301 13.30 10.33 -32.47
N THR A 302 13.86 9.16 -32.23
CA THR A 302 13.41 8.23 -31.21
C THR A 302 14.51 8.09 -30.15
N PHE A 303 14.12 8.28 -28.89
CA PHE A 303 14.99 8.01 -27.74
C PHE A 303 14.51 6.75 -27.03
N GLU A 304 15.42 5.85 -26.69
CA GLU A 304 15.15 4.63 -25.94
C GLU A 304 16.15 4.51 -24.77
N ASN A 305 15.65 4.50 -23.53
CA ASN A 305 16.46 4.37 -22.31
C ASN A 305 17.64 5.36 -22.20
N GLN A 306 17.51 6.53 -22.81
CA GLN A 306 18.55 7.56 -22.75
C GLN A 306 18.48 8.34 -21.43
N THR A 307 19.63 8.88 -21.00
CA THR A 307 19.68 9.86 -19.92
C THR A 307 19.19 11.21 -20.41
N LEU A 308 18.68 12.05 -19.51
CA LEU A 308 18.25 13.40 -19.85
C LEU A 308 19.39 14.21 -20.49
N GLU A 309 20.61 14.10 -19.96
CA GLU A 309 21.79 14.78 -20.49
C GLU A 309 22.08 14.36 -21.96
N ALA A 310 21.97 13.06 -22.26
CA ALA A 310 22.16 12.57 -23.63
C ALA A 310 21.11 13.15 -24.59
N VAL A 311 19.85 13.18 -24.15
CA VAL A 311 18.74 13.76 -24.92
C VAL A 311 18.97 15.26 -25.16
N LEU A 312 19.33 16.01 -24.11
CA LEU A 312 19.62 17.44 -24.23
C LEU A 312 20.80 17.74 -25.19
N LYS A 313 21.85 16.94 -25.15
CA LYS A 313 22.99 17.06 -26.11
C LYS A 313 22.55 16.83 -27.55
N VAL A 314 21.67 15.86 -27.80
CA VAL A 314 21.12 15.63 -29.15
C VAL A 314 20.29 16.82 -29.61
N LEU A 315 19.37 17.32 -28.73
CA LEU A 315 18.57 18.50 -29.08
C LEU A 315 19.42 19.74 -29.29
N GLN A 316 20.46 19.95 -28.50
CA GLN A 316 21.42 21.04 -28.65
C GLN A 316 22.11 20.96 -30.01
N SER A 317 22.64 19.80 -30.39
CA SER A 317 23.37 19.63 -31.66
C SER A 317 22.45 19.69 -32.87
N THR A 318 21.21 19.25 -32.76
CA THR A 318 20.28 19.19 -33.89
C THR A 318 19.57 20.52 -34.13
N LEU A 319 19.23 21.24 -33.08
CA LEU A 319 18.42 22.46 -33.14
C LEU A 319 19.26 23.74 -32.90
N GLY A 320 20.56 23.64 -32.63
CA GLY A 320 21.36 24.80 -32.28
C GLY A 320 20.99 25.51 -30.98
N LEU A 321 20.28 24.82 -30.10
CA LEU A 321 19.85 25.34 -28.83
C LEU A 321 21.00 25.33 -27.81
N THR A 322 20.89 26.19 -26.80
CA THR A 322 21.71 26.10 -25.60
C THR A 322 20.83 25.81 -24.40
N TYR A 323 21.36 25.09 -23.41
CA TYR A 323 20.62 24.83 -22.19
C TYR A 323 21.48 25.04 -20.94
N LYS A 324 20.85 25.46 -19.86
CA LYS A 324 21.44 25.55 -18.53
C LYS A 324 20.58 24.71 -17.58
N GLN A 325 21.22 23.84 -16.80
CA GLN A 325 20.53 23.04 -15.80
C GLN A 325 20.90 23.49 -14.40
N GLU A 326 19.90 23.78 -13.59
CA GLU A 326 20.04 24.13 -12.17
C GLU A 326 19.09 23.21 -11.36
N GLY A 327 19.65 22.13 -10.80
CA GLY A 327 18.86 21.13 -10.08
C GLY A 327 17.84 20.47 -11.01
N ASN A 328 16.54 20.65 -10.69
CA ASN A 328 15.42 20.11 -11.46
C ASN A 328 14.90 21.05 -12.56
N LYS A 329 15.48 22.24 -12.70
CA LYS A 329 15.08 23.23 -13.70
C LYS A 329 16.07 23.26 -14.85
N ILE A 330 15.55 23.30 -16.07
CA ILE A 330 16.32 23.37 -17.30
C ILE A 330 15.83 24.55 -18.11
N GLU A 331 16.66 25.53 -18.25
CA GLU A 331 16.42 26.68 -19.13
C GLU A 331 16.98 26.40 -20.52
N ILE A 332 16.11 26.48 -21.53
CA ILE A 332 16.49 26.37 -22.94
C ILE A 332 16.47 27.76 -23.53
N THR A 333 17.57 28.15 -24.16
CA THR A 333 17.73 29.41 -24.87
C THR A 333 18.32 29.17 -26.27
N GLY A 334 18.05 30.07 -27.20
CA GLY A 334 18.64 30.05 -28.51
C GLY A 334 17.65 30.41 -29.62
N ALA A 335 18.21 30.90 -30.71
CA ALA A 335 17.51 31.23 -31.96
C ALA A 335 17.66 30.08 -32.97
N GLY A 336 17.56 28.84 -32.46
CA GLY A 336 17.76 27.65 -33.27
C GLY A 336 16.63 27.36 -34.26
N CYS A 337 16.92 26.56 -35.22
CA CYS A 337 16.22 26.16 -36.41
C CYS A 337 16.15 27.28 -37.45
#